data_fd2d16b82e561d28fdd7e1d4917a386e
#
_entry.id   fd2d16b82e561d28fdd7e1d4917a386e
#
_cell.length_a   1.000
_cell.length_b   1.000
_cell.length_c   1.000
_cell.angle_alpha   90.00
_cell.angle_beta   90.00
_cell.angle_gamma   90.00
#
_symmetry.space_group_name_H-M   'P 1'
#
loop_
_entity.id
_entity.type
_entity.pdbx_description
1 polymer ?
#
loop_
_entity_poly.entity_id
_entity_poly.type
_entity_poly.pdbx_seq_one_letter_code
_entity_poly.pdbx_strand_id
1 'polypeptide(L)'
;INIYVLYPFVGLFILGNLLFLINFFLPLKSNFSYLVLLFLLINIYEKINLNYFIKYMKYSSLSIFLLVSSYNVNFHYDAGLYHLNNQLWLRESNIVQGFSNIYGAFGVSSIHEYISAFFWFDQSFILLHFINLIFVGSLYSFLIFALLISKENIIKSSAFFVLIFSLLDNFGISGGRNGFISIQSIGKQDVPIAILFFITSIFILISLINKKYSEEEVIIYSIF
;
A
#
# COMPACT_ATOMS: atom_id res chain seq x y z
N ILE A 1 3.87 -15.27 13.46
CA ILE A 1 3.81 -14.00 12.70
C ILE A 1 2.43 -13.43 12.94
N ASN A 2 2.32 -12.12 13.15
CA ASN A 2 1.07 -11.49 13.57
C ASN A 2 0.33 -10.91 12.36
N ILE A 3 -0.97 -11.18 12.25
CA ILE A 3 -1.85 -10.72 11.17
C ILE A 3 -1.94 -9.17 11.07
N TYR A 4 -1.55 -8.44 12.12
CA TYR A 4 -1.53 -6.96 12.10
C TYR A 4 -0.72 -6.34 10.96
N VAL A 5 0.17 -7.10 10.33
CA VAL A 5 0.88 -6.68 9.11
C VAL A 5 -0.08 -6.44 7.94
N LEU A 6 -1.23 -7.12 7.90
CA LEU A 6 -2.24 -6.99 6.85
C LEU A 6 -3.22 -5.83 7.07
N TYR A 7 -3.32 -5.28 8.28
CA TYR A 7 -4.28 -4.22 8.60
C TYR A 7 -4.17 -2.95 7.75
N PRO A 8 -2.95 -2.45 7.41
CA PRO A 8 -2.83 -1.32 6.50
C PRO A 8 -3.48 -1.60 5.15
N PHE A 9 -3.32 -2.82 4.64
CA PHE A 9 -3.88 -3.22 3.35
C PHE A 9 -5.40 -3.32 3.40
N VAL A 10 -5.95 -3.87 4.48
CA VAL A 10 -7.41 -3.88 4.72
C VAL A 10 -7.95 -2.46 4.76
N GLY A 11 -7.26 -1.56 5.47
CA GLY A 11 -7.65 -0.14 5.52
C GLY A 11 -7.64 0.52 4.15
N LEU A 12 -6.59 0.30 3.37
CA LEU A 12 -6.50 0.82 1.99
C LEU A 12 -7.57 0.21 1.08
N PHE A 13 -7.86 -1.09 1.21
CA PHE A 13 -8.92 -1.74 0.45
C PHE A 13 -10.29 -1.15 0.75
N ILE A 14 -10.63 -0.98 2.02
CA ILE A 14 -11.90 -0.36 2.44
C ILE A 14 -11.98 1.08 1.93
N LEU A 15 -10.93 1.87 2.16
CA LEU A 15 -10.86 3.25 1.69
C LEU A 15 -11.04 3.33 0.18
N GLY A 16 -10.31 2.53 -0.58
CA GLY A 16 -10.38 2.56 -2.04
C GLY A 16 -11.75 2.20 -2.60
N ASN A 17 -12.43 1.20 -2.01
CA ASN A 17 -13.79 0.86 -2.40
C ASN A 17 -14.79 1.97 -2.04
N LEU A 18 -14.65 2.59 -0.90
CA LEU A 18 -15.48 3.75 -0.53
C LEU A 18 -15.26 4.92 -1.48
N LEU A 19 -14.03 5.23 -1.83
CA LEU A 19 -13.69 6.29 -2.79
C LEU A 19 -14.25 5.99 -4.18
N PHE A 20 -14.17 4.73 -4.63
CA PHE A 20 -14.80 4.29 -5.86
C PHE A 20 -16.30 4.58 -5.86
N LEU A 21 -17.02 4.18 -4.81
CA LEU A 21 -18.46 4.43 -4.68
C LEU A 21 -18.78 5.94 -4.62
N ILE A 22 -17.98 6.71 -3.90
CA ILE A 22 -18.16 8.17 -3.79
C ILE A 22 -17.96 8.84 -5.14
N ASN A 23 -17.01 8.38 -5.94
CA ASN A 23 -16.70 9.00 -7.23
C ASN A 23 -17.82 8.84 -8.27
N PHE A 24 -18.81 7.98 -8.05
CA PHE A 24 -20.04 8.01 -8.86
C PHE A 24 -20.80 9.32 -8.72
N PHE A 25 -20.70 9.99 -7.59
CA PHE A 25 -21.48 11.16 -7.23
C PHE A 25 -20.66 12.44 -7.12
N LEU A 26 -19.41 12.33 -6.69
CA LEU A 26 -18.55 13.47 -6.37
C LEU A 26 -17.12 13.25 -6.90
N PRO A 27 -16.48 14.28 -7.46
CA PRO A 27 -15.06 14.25 -7.81
C PRO A 27 -14.17 14.18 -6.55
N LEU A 28 -13.05 13.48 -6.63
CA LEU A 28 -12.11 13.28 -5.51
C LEU A 28 -11.12 14.46 -5.37
N LYS A 29 -11.63 15.69 -5.31
CA LYS A 29 -10.80 16.91 -5.18
C LYS A 29 -10.10 16.98 -3.83
N SER A 30 -9.02 17.75 -3.74
CA SER A 30 -8.24 17.94 -2.50
C SER A 30 -9.10 18.37 -1.31
N ASN A 31 -10.08 19.25 -1.52
CA ASN A 31 -10.99 19.68 -0.44
C ASN A 31 -11.79 18.52 0.16
N PHE A 32 -12.25 17.60 -0.68
CA PHE A 32 -12.91 16.37 -0.20
C PHE A 32 -11.93 15.51 0.59
N SER A 33 -10.72 15.34 0.11
CA SER A 33 -9.68 14.57 0.80
C SER A 33 -9.35 15.15 2.18
N TYR A 34 -9.24 16.47 2.30
CA TYR A 34 -9.04 17.15 3.59
C TYR A 34 -10.18 16.89 4.57
N LEU A 35 -11.44 16.99 4.12
CA LEU A 35 -12.60 16.72 4.97
C LEU A 35 -12.64 15.27 5.47
N VAL A 36 -12.37 14.31 4.59
CA VAL A 36 -12.34 12.89 4.97
C VAL A 36 -11.21 12.61 5.94
N LEU A 37 -10.00 13.14 5.70
CA LEU A 37 -8.88 12.98 6.64
C LEU A 37 -9.17 13.59 8.00
N LEU A 38 -9.76 14.77 8.06
CA LEU A 38 -10.17 15.42 9.31
C LEU A 38 -11.18 14.54 10.06
N PHE A 39 -12.18 14.01 9.36
CA PHE A 39 -13.17 13.09 9.94
C PHE A 39 -12.52 11.82 10.49
N LEU A 40 -11.59 11.22 9.76
CA LEU A 40 -10.85 10.04 10.20
C LEU A 40 -10.00 10.36 11.44
N LEU A 41 -9.32 11.50 11.47
CA LEU A 41 -8.50 11.91 12.62
C LEU A 41 -9.33 12.10 13.89
N ILE A 42 -10.51 12.71 13.80
CA ILE A 42 -11.43 12.88 14.94
C ILE A 42 -11.87 11.51 15.46
N ASN A 43 -12.30 10.60 14.58
CA ASN A 43 -12.75 9.27 14.98
C ASN A 43 -11.62 8.41 15.57
N ILE A 44 -10.40 8.57 15.07
CA ILE A 44 -9.22 7.88 15.59
C ILE A 44 -8.94 8.37 17.01
N TYR A 45 -8.96 9.69 17.24
CA TYR A 45 -8.69 10.28 18.55
C TYR A 45 -9.60 9.73 19.65
N GLU A 46 -10.88 9.53 19.36
CA GLU A 46 -11.85 9.01 20.33
C GLU A 46 -11.70 7.51 20.63
N LYS A 47 -11.11 6.73 19.72
CA LYS A 47 -11.10 5.26 19.79
C LYS A 47 -9.72 4.64 19.96
N ILE A 48 -8.65 5.43 20.03
CA ILE A 48 -7.29 4.89 20.19
C ILE A 48 -7.13 4.18 21.53
N ASN A 49 -7.02 2.86 21.46
CA ASN A 49 -6.42 2.09 22.54
C ASN A 49 -4.89 2.14 22.37
N LEU A 50 -4.21 2.77 23.33
CA LEU A 50 -2.75 2.99 23.30
C LEU A 50 -1.96 1.69 23.07
N ASN A 51 -2.41 0.55 23.61
CA ASN A 51 -1.76 -0.72 23.45
C ASN A 51 -1.82 -1.24 21.99
N TYR A 52 -2.95 -1.05 21.33
CA TYR A 52 -3.08 -1.38 19.90
C TYR A 52 -2.24 -0.44 19.03
N PHE A 53 -2.25 0.85 19.35
CA PHE A 53 -1.43 1.84 18.66
C PHE A 53 0.06 1.51 18.74
N ILE A 54 0.59 1.20 19.92
CA ILE A 54 2.00 0.82 20.10
C ILE A 54 2.33 -0.46 19.30
N LYS A 55 1.45 -1.46 19.32
CA LYS A 55 1.65 -2.67 18.53
C LYS A 55 1.70 -2.36 17.03
N TYR A 56 0.76 -1.54 16.56
CA TYR A 56 0.69 -1.13 15.17
C TYR A 56 1.92 -0.33 14.73
N MET A 57 2.37 0.61 15.55
CA MET A 57 3.55 1.44 15.30
C MET A 57 4.82 0.60 15.13
N LYS A 58 4.95 -0.52 15.81
CA LYS A 58 6.09 -1.43 15.61
C LYS A 58 6.17 -1.97 14.18
N TYR A 59 5.02 -2.27 13.56
CA TYR A 59 4.97 -2.78 12.18
C TYR A 59 5.04 -1.67 11.13
N SER A 60 4.65 -0.45 11.49
CA SER A 60 4.65 0.70 10.58
C SER A 60 5.94 1.54 10.67
N SER A 61 6.76 1.34 11.71
CA SER A 61 7.95 2.17 11.97
C SER A 61 8.92 2.18 10.79
N LEU A 62 9.09 1.05 10.12
CA LEU A 62 9.99 0.97 8.98
C LEU A 62 9.51 1.80 7.78
N SER A 63 8.20 1.91 7.58
CA SER A 63 7.63 2.79 6.55
C SER A 63 8.00 4.24 6.80
N ILE A 64 8.11 4.65 8.07
CA ILE A 64 8.54 6.01 8.46
C ILE A 64 10.00 6.24 8.09
N PHE A 65 10.89 5.26 8.34
CA PHE A 65 12.29 5.36 7.91
C PHE A 65 12.42 5.45 6.39
N LEU A 66 11.57 4.73 5.65
CA LEU A 66 11.56 4.77 4.20
C LEU A 66 11.11 6.13 3.64
N LEU A 67 10.51 7.01 4.46
CA LEU A 67 10.18 8.38 4.04
C LEU A 67 11.40 9.17 3.55
N VAL A 68 12.62 8.79 3.92
CA VAL A 68 13.85 9.37 3.36
C VAL A 68 13.87 9.26 1.83
N SER A 69 13.27 8.21 1.26
CA SER A 69 13.15 8.04 -0.19
C SER A 69 12.26 9.10 -0.86
N SER A 70 11.39 9.77 -0.11
CA SER A 70 10.54 10.84 -0.64
C SER A 70 11.30 12.14 -0.95
N TYR A 71 12.57 12.25 -0.53
CA TYR A 71 13.44 13.36 -0.91
C TYR A 71 13.66 13.41 -2.44
N ASN A 72 13.70 12.24 -3.09
CA ASN A 72 13.82 12.15 -4.54
C ASN A 72 12.71 11.26 -5.10
N VAL A 73 11.52 11.84 -5.24
CA VAL A 73 10.36 11.15 -5.78
C VAL A 73 10.52 10.98 -7.28
N ASN A 74 10.67 9.76 -7.73
CA ASN A 74 10.77 9.41 -9.13
C ASN A 74 9.44 8.91 -9.69
N PHE A 75 9.13 9.37 -10.91
CA PHE A 75 7.98 8.92 -11.66
C PHE A 75 8.34 7.71 -12.50
N HIS A 76 7.50 6.70 -12.46
CA HIS A 76 7.57 5.65 -13.45
C HIS A 76 7.11 6.20 -14.81
N TYR A 77 7.65 5.66 -15.89
CA TYR A 77 7.28 6.02 -17.24
C TYR A 77 5.75 5.97 -17.48
N ASP A 78 5.08 4.92 -16.99
CA ASP A 78 3.62 4.76 -17.10
C ASP A 78 2.84 5.83 -16.32
N ALA A 79 3.44 6.48 -15.33
CA ALA A 79 2.81 7.54 -14.57
C ALA A 79 2.32 8.68 -15.47
N GLY A 80 3.20 9.15 -16.36
CA GLY A 80 2.87 10.24 -17.29
C GLY A 80 1.96 9.80 -18.44
N LEU A 81 2.00 8.52 -18.83
CA LEU A 81 1.21 8.04 -19.94
C LEU A 81 -0.28 7.90 -19.60
N TYR A 82 -0.62 7.28 -18.47
CA TYR A 82 -2.01 7.02 -18.16
C TYR A 82 -2.38 7.09 -16.67
N HIS A 83 -1.51 6.73 -15.73
CA HIS A 83 -1.88 6.68 -14.31
C HIS A 83 -2.24 8.07 -13.75
N LEU A 84 -1.35 9.05 -13.87
CA LEU A 84 -1.61 10.41 -13.37
C LEU A 84 -2.77 11.07 -14.13
N ASN A 85 -2.87 10.82 -15.44
CA ASN A 85 -3.99 11.33 -16.23
C ASN A 85 -5.31 10.74 -15.75
N ASN A 86 -5.38 9.43 -15.50
CA ASN A 86 -6.57 8.79 -14.95
C ASN A 86 -6.93 9.35 -13.56
N GLN A 87 -5.94 9.47 -12.68
CA GLN A 87 -6.13 10.05 -11.34
C GLN A 87 -6.61 11.51 -11.41
N LEU A 88 -6.09 12.31 -12.37
CA LEU A 88 -6.56 13.68 -12.58
C LEU A 88 -8.04 13.71 -12.96
N TRP A 89 -8.48 12.82 -13.84
CA TRP A 89 -9.90 12.70 -14.18
C TRP A 89 -10.78 12.35 -12.99
N LEU A 90 -10.36 11.39 -12.14
CA LEU A 90 -11.09 11.04 -10.93
C LEU A 90 -11.21 12.21 -9.94
N ARG A 91 -10.24 13.14 -9.99
CA ARG A 91 -10.23 14.35 -9.15
C ARG A 91 -11.10 15.48 -9.71
N GLU A 92 -11.16 15.61 -11.01
CA GLU A 92 -11.85 16.74 -11.65
C GLU A 92 -13.30 16.43 -12.04
N SER A 93 -13.65 15.14 -12.14
CA SER A 93 -14.98 14.70 -12.53
C SER A 93 -15.44 13.47 -11.76
N ASN A 94 -16.72 13.18 -11.83
CA ASN A 94 -17.27 11.89 -11.47
C ASN A 94 -16.79 10.82 -12.44
N ILE A 95 -17.05 9.54 -12.17
CA ILE A 95 -16.71 8.45 -13.08
C ILE A 95 -17.22 8.76 -14.48
N VAL A 96 -16.30 8.83 -15.44
CA VAL A 96 -16.62 9.04 -16.84
C VAL A 96 -16.63 7.71 -17.56
N GLN A 97 -17.78 7.33 -18.11
CA GLN A 97 -17.92 6.12 -18.90
C GLN A 97 -17.29 6.28 -20.27
N GLY A 98 -16.67 5.22 -20.79
CA GLY A 98 -16.14 5.18 -22.13
C GLY A 98 -14.73 5.76 -22.32
N PHE A 99 -14.01 6.05 -21.26
CA PHE A 99 -12.61 6.50 -21.34
C PHE A 99 -11.70 5.58 -22.12
N SER A 100 -11.90 4.28 -22.00
CA SER A 100 -11.17 3.26 -22.75
C SER A 100 -11.35 3.39 -24.28
N ASN A 101 -12.41 4.04 -24.72
CA ASN A 101 -12.62 4.31 -26.16
C ASN A 101 -11.71 5.44 -26.68
N ILE A 102 -11.22 6.31 -25.79
CA ILE A 102 -10.28 7.39 -26.12
C ILE A 102 -8.86 6.81 -26.14
N TYR A 103 -8.50 6.10 -25.10
CA TYR A 103 -7.20 5.45 -24.97
C TYR A 103 -7.35 4.17 -24.14
N GLY A 104 -6.99 3.02 -24.71
CA GLY A 104 -7.22 1.71 -24.09
C GLY A 104 -6.65 1.57 -22.67
N ALA A 105 -5.52 2.23 -22.37
CA ALA A 105 -4.91 2.19 -21.05
C ALA A 105 -5.75 2.89 -19.96
N PHE A 106 -6.67 3.78 -20.30
CA PHE A 106 -7.61 4.35 -19.35
C PHE A 106 -8.69 3.37 -18.88
N GLY A 107 -8.80 2.20 -19.54
CA GLY A 107 -9.65 1.10 -19.08
C GLY A 107 -9.03 0.29 -17.93
N VAL A 108 -7.75 0.48 -17.66
CA VAL A 108 -7.04 -0.17 -16.54
C VAL A 108 -7.31 0.63 -15.26
N SER A 109 -8.55 0.59 -14.79
CA SER A 109 -8.91 1.22 -13.52
C SER A 109 -8.77 0.21 -12.39
N SER A 110 -8.14 0.62 -11.28
CA SER A 110 -8.01 -0.20 -10.08
C SER A 110 -8.35 0.64 -8.85
N ILE A 111 -8.64 -0.04 -7.74
CA ILE A 111 -8.84 0.61 -6.43
C ILE A 111 -7.65 1.49 -6.06
N HIS A 112 -6.44 1.11 -6.46
CA HIS A 112 -5.22 1.88 -6.23
C HIS A 112 -5.27 3.28 -6.89
N GLU A 113 -5.90 3.43 -8.05
CA GLU A 113 -6.06 4.73 -8.71
C GLU A 113 -6.93 5.68 -7.90
N TYR A 114 -8.01 5.18 -7.29
CA TYR A 114 -8.88 5.97 -6.41
C TYR A 114 -8.16 6.41 -5.14
N ILE A 115 -7.38 5.51 -4.54
CA ILE A 115 -6.54 5.83 -3.37
C ILE A 115 -5.50 6.89 -3.76
N SER A 116 -4.85 6.73 -4.89
CA SER A 116 -3.85 7.68 -5.39
C SER A 116 -4.47 9.05 -5.68
N ALA A 117 -5.61 9.10 -6.36
CA ALA A 117 -6.35 10.33 -6.61
C ALA A 117 -6.73 11.05 -5.30
N PHE A 118 -7.13 10.31 -4.28
CA PHE A 118 -7.45 10.84 -2.95
C PHE A 118 -6.22 11.41 -2.22
N PHE A 119 -5.06 10.76 -2.31
CA PHE A 119 -3.82 11.21 -1.67
C PHE A 119 -3.01 12.20 -2.52
N TRP A 120 -3.49 12.56 -3.68
CA TRP A 120 -2.90 13.61 -4.47
C TRP A 120 -3.39 14.99 -3.99
N PHE A 121 -2.60 15.65 -3.13
CA PHE A 121 -2.92 16.97 -2.60
C PHE A 121 -2.29 18.07 -3.45
N ASP A 122 -3.13 18.92 -4.01
CA ASP A 122 -2.74 20.05 -4.86
C ASP A 122 -1.73 19.61 -5.95
N GLN A 123 -0.49 20.06 -5.87
CA GLN A 123 0.58 19.72 -6.81
C GLN A 123 1.64 18.77 -6.19
N SER A 124 1.36 18.21 -4.99
CA SER A 124 2.31 17.36 -4.28
C SER A 124 2.05 15.88 -4.52
N PHE A 125 3.09 15.16 -4.93
CA PHE A 125 3.07 13.70 -5.14
C PHE A 125 3.64 12.90 -3.95
N ILE A 126 4.03 13.59 -2.87
CA ILE A 126 4.69 12.95 -1.71
C ILE A 126 3.82 11.86 -1.09
N LEU A 127 2.52 12.13 -0.92
CA LEU A 127 1.61 11.14 -0.32
C LEU A 127 1.29 9.98 -1.26
N LEU A 128 1.33 10.19 -2.58
CA LEU A 128 1.25 9.09 -3.54
C LEU A 128 2.44 8.14 -3.37
N HIS A 129 3.63 8.69 -3.20
CA HIS A 129 4.82 7.91 -2.92
C HIS A 129 4.68 7.13 -1.60
N PHE A 130 4.11 7.77 -0.57
CA PHE A 130 3.91 7.16 0.74
C PHE A 130 3.00 5.92 0.70
N ILE A 131 2.03 5.84 -0.21
CA ILE A 131 1.19 4.65 -0.39
C ILE A 131 2.08 3.41 -0.64
N ASN A 132 3.00 3.49 -1.58
CA ASN A 132 3.91 2.38 -1.89
C ASN A 132 4.88 2.09 -0.74
N LEU A 133 5.29 3.11 0.01
CA LEU A 133 6.12 2.92 1.21
C LEU A 133 5.40 2.11 2.30
N ILE A 134 4.08 2.20 2.39
CA ILE A 134 3.30 1.35 3.31
C ILE A 134 3.45 -0.12 2.93
N PHE A 135 3.36 -0.46 1.65
CA PHE A 135 3.52 -1.84 1.20
C PHE A 135 4.95 -2.35 1.42
N VAL A 136 5.94 -1.59 0.98
CA VAL A 136 7.36 -1.94 1.13
C VAL A 136 7.74 -2.03 2.60
N GLY A 137 7.34 -1.07 3.42
CA GLY A 137 7.60 -1.08 4.86
C GLY A 137 6.93 -2.26 5.57
N SER A 138 5.72 -2.64 5.16
CA SER A 138 5.04 -3.83 5.69
C SER A 138 5.78 -5.11 5.32
N LEU A 139 6.28 -5.22 4.08
CA LEU A 139 7.09 -6.38 3.66
C LEU A 139 8.35 -6.51 4.51
N TYR A 140 9.12 -5.43 4.66
CA TYR A 140 10.33 -5.46 5.48
C TYR A 140 10.04 -5.73 6.94
N SER A 141 9.01 -5.12 7.50
CA SER A 141 8.58 -5.41 8.86
C SER A 141 8.23 -6.88 9.02
N PHE A 142 7.50 -7.46 8.08
CA PHE A 142 7.17 -8.88 8.06
C PHE A 142 8.44 -9.76 8.04
N LEU A 143 9.38 -9.47 7.15
CA LEU A 143 10.63 -10.25 7.02
C LEU A 143 11.52 -10.12 8.27
N ILE A 144 11.68 -8.90 8.81
CA ILE A 144 12.46 -8.67 10.03
C ILE A 144 11.84 -9.39 11.22
N PHE A 145 10.51 -9.32 11.38
CA PHE A 145 9.84 -10.05 12.46
C PHE A 145 9.94 -11.57 12.28
N ALA A 146 9.82 -12.07 11.05
CA ALA A 146 10.05 -13.50 10.77
C ALA A 146 11.47 -13.92 11.14
N LEU A 147 12.47 -13.11 10.85
CA LEU A 147 13.87 -13.35 11.20
C LEU A 147 14.12 -13.34 12.71
N LEU A 148 13.55 -12.38 13.43
CA LEU A 148 13.85 -12.16 14.85
C LEU A 148 13.02 -13.03 15.78
N ILE A 149 11.76 -13.29 15.45
CA ILE A 149 10.78 -13.90 16.38
C ILE A 149 10.51 -15.37 16.07
N SER A 150 10.67 -15.81 14.82
CA SER A 150 10.43 -17.21 14.48
C SER A 150 11.34 -18.13 15.27
N LYS A 151 10.80 -19.29 15.70
CA LYS A 151 11.57 -20.37 16.31
C LYS A 151 12.13 -21.34 15.26
N GLU A 152 11.54 -21.34 14.07
CA GLU A 152 11.89 -22.24 12.97
C GLU A 152 13.07 -21.70 12.17
N ASN A 153 14.16 -22.45 12.12
CA ASN A 153 15.37 -22.05 11.38
C ASN A 153 15.10 -21.88 9.88
N ILE A 154 14.22 -22.68 9.30
CA ILE A 154 13.84 -22.57 7.89
C ILE A 154 13.19 -21.21 7.62
N ILE A 155 12.26 -20.79 8.48
CA ILE A 155 11.58 -19.49 8.33
C ILE A 155 12.58 -18.34 8.46
N LYS A 156 13.50 -18.42 9.44
CA LYS A 156 14.56 -17.41 9.60
C LYS A 156 15.46 -17.32 8.37
N SER A 157 15.94 -18.45 7.89
CA SER A 157 16.81 -18.49 6.70
C SER A 157 16.08 -17.96 5.48
N SER A 158 14.83 -18.38 5.26
CA SER A 158 14.02 -17.88 4.13
C SER A 158 13.81 -16.38 4.21
N ALA A 159 13.44 -15.85 5.39
CA ALA A 159 13.26 -14.41 5.59
C ALA A 159 14.57 -13.64 5.37
N PHE A 160 15.70 -14.19 5.82
CA PHE A 160 17.02 -13.59 5.59
C PHE A 160 17.36 -13.53 4.09
N PHE A 161 17.18 -14.64 3.36
CA PHE A 161 17.46 -14.67 1.93
C PHE A 161 16.58 -13.70 1.15
N VAL A 162 15.27 -13.66 1.44
CA VAL A 162 14.34 -12.73 0.79
C VAL A 162 14.72 -11.29 1.11
N LEU A 163 15.10 -11.00 2.37
CA LEU A 163 15.54 -9.67 2.78
C LEU A 163 16.81 -9.24 2.01
N ILE A 164 17.84 -10.08 2.00
CA ILE A 164 19.10 -9.79 1.30
C ILE A 164 18.86 -9.65 -0.20
N PHE A 165 18.13 -10.57 -0.82
CA PHE A 165 17.80 -10.50 -2.24
C PHE A 165 17.08 -9.20 -2.59
N SER A 166 16.07 -8.82 -1.80
CA SER A 166 15.33 -7.58 -2.04
C SER A 166 16.18 -6.32 -1.86
N LEU A 167 17.12 -6.32 -0.90
CA LEU A 167 18.04 -5.20 -0.69
C LEU A 167 19.09 -5.09 -1.80
N LEU A 168 19.60 -6.20 -2.31
CA LEU A 168 20.64 -6.20 -3.33
C LEU A 168 20.10 -5.96 -4.72
N ASP A 169 18.98 -6.59 -5.07
CA ASP A 169 18.45 -6.58 -6.43
C ASP A 169 17.44 -5.44 -6.67
N ASN A 170 16.45 -5.32 -5.81
CA ASN A 170 15.37 -4.35 -6.02
C ASN A 170 15.61 -2.98 -5.38
N PHE A 171 16.42 -2.93 -4.33
CA PHE A 171 16.63 -1.74 -3.52
C PHE A 171 18.09 -1.35 -3.42
N GLY A 172 18.92 -1.89 -4.29
CA GLY A 172 20.36 -1.68 -4.24
C GLY A 172 20.75 -0.26 -3.82
N ILE A 173 21.71 -0.14 -2.92
CA ILE A 173 22.19 1.14 -2.35
C ILE A 173 22.53 2.15 -3.43
N SER A 174 22.87 1.69 -4.62
CA SER A 174 23.27 2.53 -5.78
C SER A 174 22.17 2.77 -6.82
N GLY A 175 20.92 2.44 -6.52
CA GLY A 175 19.82 2.87 -7.37
C GLY A 175 19.52 1.98 -8.57
N GLY A 176 19.27 0.71 -8.36
CA GLY A 176 18.45 -0.05 -9.28
C GLY A 176 17.09 0.65 -9.50
N ARG A 177 16.32 0.21 -10.48
CA ARG A 177 14.98 0.77 -10.81
C ARG A 177 14.04 0.96 -9.60
N ASN A 178 14.27 0.25 -8.50
CA ASN A 178 13.53 0.31 -7.26
C ASN A 178 14.47 0.48 -6.06
N GLY A 179 15.57 1.20 -6.21
CA GLY A 179 16.54 1.41 -5.14
C GLY A 179 15.92 2.04 -3.89
N PHE A 180 16.50 1.79 -2.74
CA PHE A 180 16.06 2.37 -1.46
C PHE A 180 15.89 3.89 -1.50
N ILE A 181 16.70 4.58 -2.31
CA ILE A 181 16.66 6.04 -2.50
C ILE A 181 15.72 6.44 -3.64
N SER A 182 15.42 5.52 -4.57
CA SER A 182 14.63 5.80 -5.78
C SER A 182 13.54 4.78 -5.96
N ILE A 183 12.66 4.61 -4.98
CA ILE A 183 11.47 3.79 -5.16
C ILE A 183 10.61 4.46 -6.23
N GLN A 184 10.66 3.94 -7.46
CA GLN A 184 9.82 4.42 -8.57
C GLN A 184 8.38 3.98 -8.33
N SER A 185 7.70 4.71 -7.51
CA SER A 185 6.44 4.27 -6.95
C SER A 185 5.23 4.99 -7.52
N ILE A 186 5.42 6.22 -8.00
CA ILE A 186 4.30 6.97 -8.53
C ILE A 186 3.92 6.42 -9.91
N GLY A 187 2.66 6.00 -10.03
CA GLY A 187 2.13 5.43 -11.26
C GLY A 187 2.52 3.97 -11.49
N LYS A 188 2.92 3.22 -10.44
CA LYS A 188 3.20 1.79 -10.56
C LYS A 188 2.49 1.01 -9.45
N GLN A 189 1.65 0.07 -9.86
CA GLN A 189 0.87 -0.79 -8.95
C GLN A 189 1.49 -2.17 -8.75
N ASP A 190 2.47 -2.55 -9.56
CA ASP A 190 3.05 -3.89 -9.60
C ASP A 190 3.65 -4.27 -8.24
N VAL A 191 4.40 -3.36 -7.62
CA VAL A 191 5.04 -3.58 -6.33
C VAL A 191 4.02 -3.78 -5.20
N PRO A 192 3.01 -2.92 -5.03
CA PRO A 192 1.92 -3.14 -4.08
C PRO A 192 1.23 -4.49 -4.26
N ILE A 193 0.85 -4.84 -5.49
CA ILE A 193 0.15 -6.09 -5.79
C ILE A 193 1.02 -7.30 -5.47
N ALA A 194 2.29 -7.28 -5.90
CA ALA A 194 3.23 -8.36 -5.65
C ALA A 194 3.46 -8.59 -4.13
N ILE A 195 3.62 -7.52 -3.36
CA ILE A 195 3.81 -7.59 -1.90
C ILE A 195 2.56 -8.13 -1.23
N LEU A 196 1.39 -7.64 -1.61
CA LEU A 196 0.12 -8.09 -1.05
C LEU A 196 -0.08 -9.57 -1.30
N PHE A 197 0.08 -10.01 -2.55
CA PHE A 197 -0.04 -11.41 -2.93
C PHE A 197 0.97 -12.30 -2.16
N PHE A 198 2.23 -11.86 -2.06
CA PHE A 198 3.27 -12.61 -1.35
C PHE A 198 2.94 -12.78 0.13
N ILE A 199 2.64 -11.70 0.84
CA ILE A 199 2.36 -11.74 2.28
C ILE A 199 1.09 -12.56 2.55
N THR A 200 0.02 -12.32 1.80
CA THR A 200 -1.25 -13.04 1.99
C THR A 200 -1.10 -14.52 1.71
N SER A 201 -0.40 -14.90 0.65
CA SER A 201 -0.12 -16.30 0.33
C SER A 201 0.64 -17.03 1.45
N ILE A 202 1.62 -16.36 2.06
CA ILE A 202 2.35 -16.93 3.20
C ILE A 202 1.43 -17.12 4.42
N PHE A 203 0.58 -16.16 4.72
CA PHE A 203 -0.37 -16.28 5.84
C PHE A 203 -1.36 -17.42 5.62
N ILE A 204 -1.93 -17.52 4.42
CA ILE A 204 -2.81 -18.63 4.04
C ILE A 204 -2.09 -19.97 4.19
N LEU A 205 -0.87 -20.08 3.67
CA LEU A 205 -0.07 -21.31 3.76
C LEU A 205 0.19 -21.71 5.21
N ILE A 206 0.58 -20.77 6.07
CA ILE A 206 0.82 -21.02 7.50
C ILE A 206 -0.47 -21.49 8.18
N SER A 207 -1.60 -20.86 7.88
CA SER A 207 -2.90 -21.23 8.44
C SER A 207 -3.33 -22.63 8.00
N LEU A 208 -3.11 -22.98 6.73
CA LEU A 208 -3.36 -24.34 6.20
C LEU A 208 -2.50 -25.41 6.91
N ILE A 209 -1.21 -25.14 7.07
CA ILE A 209 -0.28 -26.09 7.74
C ILE A 209 -0.69 -26.29 9.21
N ASN A 210 -1.01 -25.22 9.90
CA ASN A 210 -1.36 -25.28 11.32
C ASN A 210 -2.81 -25.79 11.56
N LYS A 211 -3.62 -25.90 10.52
CA LYS A 211 -5.06 -26.29 10.62
C LYS A 211 -5.83 -25.46 11.65
N LYS A 212 -5.44 -24.21 11.84
CA LYS A 212 -6.06 -23.27 12.77
C LYS A 212 -6.38 -21.98 12.01
N TYR A 213 -7.65 -21.61 12.03
CA TYR A 213 -8.14 -20.37 11.44
C TYR A 213 -8.96 -19.64 12.49
N SER A 214 -8.71 -18.37 12.69
CA SER A 214 -9.66 -17.49 13.35
C SER A 214 -10.68 -16.96 12.34
N GLU A 215 -11.85 -16.58 12.80
CA GLU A 215 -12.86 -15.94 11.93
C GLU A 215 -12.31 -14.67 11.28
N GLU A 216 -11.52 -13.89 12.05
CA GLU A 216 -10.85 -12.69 11.59
C GLU A 216 -9.87 -12.98 10.43
N GLU A 217 -9.07 -14.04 10.54
CA GLU A 217 -8.14 -14.45 9.47
C GLU A 217 -8.89 -14.84 8.20
N VAL A 218 -9.97 -15.60 8.33
CA VAL A 218 -10.79 -16.00 7.18
C VAL A 218 -11.37 -14.78 6.46
N ILE A 219 -11.91 -13.82 7.22
CA ILE A 219 -12.43 -12.57 6.66
C ILE A 219 -11.33 -11.81 5.92
N ILE A 220 -10.16 -11.61 6.55
CA ILE A 220 -9.06 -10.86 5.94
C ILE A 220 -8.56 -11.56 4.66
N TYR A 221 -8.40 -12.88 4.68
CA TYR A 221 -7.93 -13.62 3.49
C TYR A 221 -8.96 -13.62 2.34
N SER A 222 -10.25 -13.49 2.66
CA SER A 222 -11.30 -13.40 1.64
C SER A 222 -11.37 -12.04 0.93
N ILE A 223 -10.72 -11.01 1.49
CA ILE A 223 -10.64 -9.67 0.91
C ILE A 223 -9.57 -9.62 -0.19
N PHE A 224 -8.52 -10.42 -0.08
CA PHE A 224 -7.36 -10.42 -0.97
C PHE A 224 -7.30 -11.67 -1.85
#